data_9fc3c012a103adf20b68ab39792bfb37
#
_entry.id   9fc3c012a103adf20b68ab39792bfb37
#
_cell.length_a   1.000
_cell.length_b   1.000
_cell.length_c   1.000
_cell.angle_alpha   90.00
_cell.angle_beta   90.00
_cell.angle_gamma   90.00
#
_symmetry.space_group_name_H-M   'P 1'
#
loop_
_entity.id
_entity.type
_entity.pdbx_description
1 polymer ?
#
loop_
_entity_poly.entity_id
_entity_poly.type
_entity_poly.pdbx_seq_one_letter_code
_entity_poly.pdbx_strand_id
1 'polypeptide(L)'
;MKLKEKGTPIISEIEFAGRYTDAKMVCITGSNGKTTTTSLIYHIFKSAGLNVGLAGNIGNSLALQVATEQHDYYVIELSSFQLDNMYNFRANIAVLMNITPDHLDRYDHCMQKYVDAKIPHHPKPNTGRCFHLLER
;
A
#
# COMPACT_ATOMS: atom_id res chain seq x y z
N MET A 1 -24.56 -4.17 -4.71
CA MET A 1 -23.25 -4.11 -5.44
C MET A 1 -23.41 -3.85 -6.93
N LYS A 2 -24.33 -2.97 -7.28
CA LYS A 2 -24.73 -2.66 -8.67
C LYS A 2 -23.62 -2.19 -9.63
N LEU A 3 -22.50 -1.63 -9.10
CA LEU A 3 -21.42 -1.09 -9.95
C LEU A 3 -20.54 -2.21 -10.53
N LYS A 4 -20.21 -3.24 -9.74
CA LYS A 4 -19.45 -4.41 -10.24
C LYS A 4 -20.21 -5.17 -11.33
N GLU A 5 -21.51 -5.30 -11.19
CA GLU A 5 -22.39 -5.96 -12.17
C GLU A 5 -22.45 -5.22 -13.51
N LYS A 6 -22.18 -3.89 -13.48
CA LYS A 6 -22.11 -3.04 -14.67
C LYS A 6 -20.72 -2.96 -15.30
N GLY A 7 -19.73 -3.73 -14.80
CA GLY A 7 -18.35 -3.68 -15.28
C GLY A 7 -17.62 -2.37 -14.95
N THR A 8 -18.14 -1.55 -14.03
CA THR A 8 -17.51 -0.31 -13.64
C THR A 8 -16.23 -0.61 -12.84
N PRO A 9 -15.06 -0.11 -13.23
CA PRO A 9 -13.83 -0.31 -12.48
C PRO A 9 -13.93 0.28 -11.07
N ILE A 10 -13.60 -0.53 -10.07
CA ILE A 10 -13.49 -0.08 -8.68
C ILE A 10 -12.01 -0.08 -8.33
N ILE A 11 -11.49 1.08 -7.99
CA ILE A 11 -10.09 1.26 -7.62
C ILE A 11 -9.98 1.78 -6.17
N SER A 12 -8.87 1.48 -5.50
CA SER A 12 -8.59 2.05 -4.20
C SER A 12 -8.26 3.55 -4.30
N GLU A 13 -8.42 4.25 -3.20
CA GLU A 13 -8.00 5.66 -3.07
C GLU A 13 -6.50 5.81 -3.36
N ILE A 14 -5.68 4.85 -2.94
CA ILE A 14 -4.23 4.83 -3.17
C ILE A 14 -3.91 4.67 -4.67
N GLU A 15 -4.62 3.77 -5.37
CA GLU A 15 -4.49 3.61 -6.84
C GLU A 15 -4.86 4.93 -7.55
N PHE A 16 -5.92 5.60 -7.10
CA PHE A 16 -6.35 6.86 -7.67
C PHE A 16 -5.31 7.96 -7.45
N ALA A 17 -4.89 8.18 -6.20
CA ALA A 17 -3.96 9.23 -5.82
C ALA A 17 -2.59 9.08 -6.49
N GLY A 18 -2.10 7.84 -6.60
CA GLY A 18 -0.82 7.53 -7.21
C GLY A 18 -0.70 7.91 -8.70
N ARG A 19 -1.82 8.25 -9.36
CA ARG A 19 -1.83 8.75 -10.75
C ARG A 19 -1.52 10.23 -10.86
N TYR A 20 -1.53 10.95 -9.74
CA TYR A 20 -1.44 12.42 -9.70
C TYR A 20 -0.22 12.93 -8.93
N THR A 21 0.75 12.07 -8.66
CA THR A 21 1.99 12.43 -7.98
C THR A 21 3.16 11.60 -8.49
N ASP A 22 4.33 12.24 -8.60
CA ASP A 22 5.61 11.59 -8.92
C ASP A 22 6.47 11.35 -7.66
N ALA A 23 5.92 11.59 -6.48
CA ALA A 23 6.59 11.37 -5.21
C ALA A 23 7.02 9.91 -5.05
N LYS A 24 8.15 9.68 -4.41
CA LYS A 24 8.63 8.33 -4.11
C LYS A 24 7.82 7.72 -2.97
N MET A 25 7.34 6.50 -3.17
CA MET A 25 6.45 5.81 -2.26
C MET A 25 7.11 4.61 -1.61
N VAL A 26 7.09 4.60 -0.28
CA VAL A 26 7.46 3.46 0.57
C VAL A 26 6.18 2.87 1.14
N CYS A 27 5.81 1.68 0.70
CA CYS A 27 4.55 1.04 1.06
C CYS A 27 4.78 -0.15 1.98
N ILE A 28 4.05 -0.21 3.07
CA ILE A 28 4.17 -1.24 4.10
C ILE A 28 2.86 -1.99 4.23
N THR A 29 2.90 -3.32 4.12
CA THR A 29 1.77 -4.20 4.37
C THR A 29 2.17 -5.40 5.21
N GLY A 30 1.22 -6.21 5.62
CA GLY A 30 1.40 -7.39 6.45
C GLY A 30 0.19 -7.63 7.36
N SER A 31 0.20 -8.69 8.13
CA SER A 31 -0.82 -8.93 9.14
C SER A 31 -0.57 -8.06 10.37
N ASN A 32 0.62 -8.12 10.94
CA ASN A 32 1.00 -7.42 12.16
C ASN A 32 2.20 -6.49 11.96
N GLY A 33 2.31 -5.46 12.82
CA GLY A 33 3.47 -4.56 12.86
C GLY A 33 3.47 -3.43 11.82
N LYS A 34 2.47 -3.37 10.92
CA LYS A 34 2.37 -2.34 9.88
C LYS A 34 2.49 -0.93 10.44
N THR A 35 1.61 -0.56 11.36
CA THR A 35 1.51 0.79 11.93
C THR A 35 2.80 1.23 12.59
N THR A 36 3.41 0.36 13.40
CA THR A 36 4.68 0.65 14.08
C THR A 36 5.79 0.89 13.08
N THR A 37 5.93 0.01 12.07
CA THR A 37 6.98 0.11 11.06
C THR A 37 6.78 1.33 10.17
N THR A 38 5.55 1.60 9.73
CA THR A 38 5.21 2.77 8.91
C THR A 38 5.52 4.06 9.66
N SER A 39 5.10 4.15 10.93
CA SER A 39 5.37 5.32 11.77
C SER A 39 6.86 5.52 12.04
N LEU A 40 7.62 4.43 12.23
CA LEU A 40 9.06 4.49 12.42
C LEU A 40 9.78 5.00 11.18
N ILE A 41 9.46 4.46 10.00
CA ILE A 41 10.06 4.91 8.73
C ILE A 41 9.72 6.38 8.48
N TYR A 42 8.47 6.78 8.68
CA TYR A 42 8.06 8.18 8.59
C TYR A 42 8.87 9.07 9.54
N HIS A 43 9.01 8.66 10.79
CA HIS A 43 9.79 9.40 11.78
C HIS A 43 11.25 9.56 11.36
N ILE A 44 11.89 8.50 10.85
CA ILE A 44 13.27 8.54 10.36
C ILE A 44 13.40 9.54 9.21
N PHE A 45 12.52 9.50 8.22
CA PHE A 45 12.53 10.42 7.08
C PHE A 45 12.33 11.86 7.52
N LYS A 46 11.36 12.10 8.43
CA LYS A 46 11.08 13.41 9.00
C LYS A 46 12.26 13.97 9.78
N SER A 47 12.91 13.13 10.59
CA SER A 47 14.10 13.51 11.38
C SER A 47 15.32 13.77 10.51
N ALA A 48 15.39 13.15 9.34
CA ALA A 48 16.43 13.43 8.34
C ALA A 48 16.14 14.71 7.52
N GLY A 49 15.08 15.45 7.83
CA GLY A 49 14.72 16.69 7.13
C GLY A 49 14.08 16.48 5.75
N LEU A 50 13.64 15.25 5.42
CA LEU A 50 12.98 14.99 4.14
C LEU A 50 11.53 15.52 4.15
N ASN A 51 11.09 16.01 3.00
CA ASN A 51 9.71 16.41 2.77
C ASN A 51 8.86 15.15 2.55
N VAL A 52 8.28 14.62 3.63
CA VAL A 52 7.60 13.33 3.65
C VAL A 52 6.19 13.41 4.23
N GLY A 53 5.23 12.79 3.56
CA GLY A 53 3.86 12.58 4.00
C GLY A 53 3.64 11.17 4.58
N LEU A 54 2.74 11.04 5.55
CA LEU A 54 2.27 9.79 6.12
C LEU A 54 0.84 9.55 5.68
N ALA A 55 0.58 8.43 5.03
CA ALA A 55 -0.71 8.18 4.39
C ALA A 55 -1.16 6.71 4.42
N GLY A 56 -2.36 6.47 3.94
CA GLY A 56 -2.93 5.13 3.75
C GLY A 56 -3.91 4.74 4.85
N ASN A 57 -3.73 3.57 5.43
CA ASN A 57 -4.58 3.07 6.53
C ASN A 57 -4.35 3.82 7.85
N ILE A 58 -3.28 4.59 7.93
CA ILE A 58 -2.94 5.52 9.02
C ILE A 58 -2.59 6.89 8.44
N GLY A 59 -2.59 7.92 9.26
CA GLY A 59 -2.35 9.29 8.83
C GLY A 59 -3.53 9.88 8.05
N ASN A 60 -3.22 10.76 7.12
CA ASN A 60 -4.22 11.38 6.25
C ASN A 60 -4.40 10.58 4.95
N SER A 61 -5.54 10.80 4.27
CA SER A 61 -5.78 10.26 2.93
C SER A 61 -4.65 10.69 1.98
N LEU A 62 -4.13 9.75 1.20
CA LEU A 62 -3.10 10.04 0.19
C LEU A 62 -3.66 11.02 -0.85
N ALA A 63 -4.91 10.83 -1.29
CA ALA A 63 -5.54 11.70 -2.28
C ALA A 63 -5.71 13.13 -1.76
N LEU A 64 -6.05 13.29 -0.48
CA LEU A 64 -6.13 14.62 0.12
C LEU A 64 -4.76 15.30 0.14
N GLN A 65 -3.71 14.59 0.60
CA GLN A 65 -2.37 15.16 0.64
C GLN A 65 -1.87 15.52 -0.76
N VAL A 66 -2.04 14.64 -1.74
CA VAL A 66 -1.65 14.91 -3.14
C VAL A 66 -2.38 16.12 -3.71
N ALA A 67 -3.63 16.37 -3.30
CA ALA A 67 -4.42 17.51 -3.75
C ALA A 67 -4.06 18.83 -3.04
N THR A 68 -3.59 18.79 -1.81
CA THR A 68 -3.43 19.98 -0.95
C THR A 68 -1.99 20.26 -0.51
N GLU A 69 -1.11 19.26 -0.60
CA GLU A 69 0.26 19.31 -0.12
C GLU A 69 1.20 18.76 -1.20
N GLN A 70 2.46 19.20 -1.21
CA GLN A 70 3.48 18.65 -2.08
C GLN A 70 4.56 17.97 -1.24
N HIS A 71 4.66 16.65 -1.39
CA HIS A 71 5.71 15.86 -0.76
C HIS A 71 6.60 15.18 -1.80
N ASP A 72 7.89 15.03 -1.48
CA ASP A 72 8.85 14.29 -2.30
C ASP A 72 8.77 12.79 -2.02
N TYR A 73 8.27 12.43 -0.83
CA TYR A 73 8.14 11.07 -0.34
C TYR A 73 6.81 10.86 0.36
N TYR A 74 6.25 9.65 0.21
CA TYR A 74 5.15 9.17 1.04
C TYR A 74 5.51 7.84 1.66
N VAL A 75 5.25 7.70 2.97
CA VAL A 75 5.28 6.43 3.68
C VAL A 75 3.83 6.00 3.90
N ILE A 76 3.46 4.84 3.35
CA ILE A 76 2.07 4.44 3.17
C ILE A 76 1.82 3.09 3.84
N GLU A 77 0.91 3.05 4.80
CA GLU A 77 0.39 1.79 5.31
C GLU A 77 -0.71 1.27 4.39
N LEU A 78 -0.57 0.03 3.93
CA LEU A 78 -1.56 -0.62 3.06
C LEU A 78 -2.27 -1.76 3.79
N SER A 79 -3.61 -1.69 3.81
CA SER A 79 -4.47 -2.81 4.19
C SER A 79 -4.65 -3.78 3.01
N SER A 80 -5.02 -5.04 3.30
CA SER A 80 -5.37 -6.01 2.26
C SER A 80 -6.50 -5.52 1.36
N PHE A 81 -7.47 -4.79 1.92
CA PHE A 81 -8.63 -4.26 1.18
C PHE A 81 -8.26 -3.18 0.17
N GLN A 82 -7.26 -2.37 0.48
CA GLN A 82 -6.73 -1.40 -0.47
C GLN A 82 -5.98 -2.11 -1.59
N LEU A 83 -5.20 -3.14 -1.27
CA LEU A 83 -4.44 -3.93 -2.23
C LEU A 83 -5.33 -4.65 -3.24
N ASP A 84 -6.49 -5.18 -2.82
CA ASP A 84 -7.47 -5.87 -3.69
C ASP A 84 -7.94 -5.00 -4.87
N ASN A 85 -7.87 -3.69 -4.75
CA ASN A 85 -8.32 -2.73 -5.76
C ASN A 85 -7.18 -1.83 -6.27
N MET A 86 -5.95 -2.36 -6.29
CA MET A 86 -4.76 -1.71 -6.84
C MET A 86 -4.26 -2.51 -8.05
N TYR A 87 -4.30 -1.90 -9.23
CA TYR A 87 -3.99 -2.58 -10.50
C TYR A 87 -2.71 -2.08 -11.16
N ASN A 88 -2.54 -0.77 -11.24
CA ASN A 88 -1.43 -0.12 -11.93
C ASN A 88 -0.46 0.61 -11.00
N PHE A 89 -0.86 0.83 -9.77
CA PHE A 89 -0.02 1.47 -8.76
C PHE A 89 1.31 0.72 -8.57
N ARG A 90 2.38 1.48 -8.41
CA ARG A 90 3.73 0.94 -8.18
C ARG A 90 4.41 1.71 -7.05
N ALA A 91 4.78 0.99 -6.00
CA ALA A 91 5.64 1.53 -4.95
C ALA A 91 7.10 1.51 -5.42
N ASN A 92 7.88 2.49 -5.01
CA ASN A 92 9.33 2.49 -5.18
C ASN A 92 9.98 1.46 -4.24
N ILE A 93 9.46 1.36 -3.02
CA ILE A 93 9.84 0.34 -2.03
C ILE A 93 8.55 -0.28 -1.48
N ALA A 94 8.46 -1.59 -1.51
CA ALA A 94 7.37 -2.35 -0.93
C ALA A 94 7.91 -3.29 0.16
N VAL A 95 7.33 -3.18 1.35
CA VAL A 95 7.68 -4.00 2.51
C VAL A 95 6.50 -4.89 2.88
N LEU A 96 6.72 -6.20 2.86
CA LEU A 96 5.80 -7.18 3.40
C LEU A 96 6.35 -7.68 4.75
N MET A 97 5.68 -7.31 5.84
CA MET A 97 6.16 -7.60 7.20
C MET A 97 6.03 -9.08 7.57
N ASN A 98 4.83 -9.59 7.40
CA ASN A 98 4.47 -10.97 7.70
C ASN A 98 3.11 -11.31 7.10
N ILE A 99 2.83 -12.60 6.97
CA ILE A 99 1.53 -13.12 6.59
C ILE A 99 1.13 -14.16 7.63
N THR A 100 0.21 -13.77 8.51
CA THR A 100 -0.43 -14.68 9.47
C THR A 100 -1.94 -14.69 9.21
N PRO A 101 -2.68 -15.75 9.57
CA PRO A 101 -4.12 -15.80 9.38
C PRO A 101 -4.81 -14.60 10.05
N ASP A 102 -5.41 -13.74 9.23
CA ASP A 102 -6.14 -12.55 9.68
C ASP A 102 -7.22 -12.22 8.66
N HIS A 103 -8.40 -11.79 9.12
CA HIS A 103 -9.54 -11.45 8.26
C HIS A 103 -9.91 -12.53 7.23
N LEU A 104 -9.69 -13.82 7.55
CA LEU A 104 -9.93 -14.94 6.64
C LEU A 104 -11.41 -15.09 6.24
N ASP A 105 -12.33 -14.56 7.03
CA ASP A 105 -13.75 -14.46 6.74
C ASP A 105 -14.04 -13.78 5.39
N ARG A 106 -13.21 -12.82 4.98
CA ARG A 106 -13.32 -12.13 3.67
C ARG A 106 -12.69 -12.87 2.51
N TYR A 107 -11.83 -13.82 2.81
CA TYR A 107 -11.11 -14.63 1.82
C TYR A 107 -11.63 -16.09 1.80
N ASP A 108 -12.91 -16.28 2.13
CA ASP A 108 -13.59 -17.58 2.18
C ASP A 108 -12.86 -18.59 3.08
N HIS A 109 -12.27 -18.11 4.18
CA HIS A 109 -11.39 -18.87 5.07
C HIS A 109 -10.21 -19.54 4.36
N CYS A 110 -9.83 -19.04 3.18
CA CYS A 110 -8.75 -19.56 2.36
C CYS A 110 -7.48 -18.72 2.52
N MET A 111 -6.46 -19.27 3.16
CA MET A 111 -5.18 -18.61 3.39
C MET A 111 -4.49 -18.20 2.07
N GLN A 112 -4.61 -19.03 1.01
CA GLN A 112 -4.01 -18.72 -0.28
C GLN A 112 -4.59 -17.45 -0.90
N LYS A 113 -5.91 -17.25 -0.85
CA LYS A 113 -6.55 -16.01 -1.34
C LYS A 113 -6.06 -14.77 -0.59
N TYR A 114 -5.83 -14.89 0.71
CA TYR A 114 -5.27 -13.82 1.53
C TYR A 114 -3.81 -13.49 1.18
N VAL A 115 -3.01 -14.53 0.93
CA VAL A 115 -1.62 -14.39 0.44
C VAL A 115 -1.61 -13.71 -0.92
N ASP A 116 -2.44 -14.18 -1.85
CA ASP A 116 -2.52 -13.65 -3.22
C ASP A 116 -2.94 -12.18 -3.25
N ALA A 117 -3.80 -11.74 -2.33
CA ALA A 117 -4.17 -10.34 -2.17
C ALA A 117 -2.98 -9.45 -1.75
N LYS A 118 -2.04 -9.98 -0.97
CA LYS A 118 -0.87 -9.24 -0.49
C LYS A 118 0.33 -9.30 -1.44
N ILE A 119 0.38 -10.31 -2.29
CA ILE A 119 1.47 -10.50 -3.26
C ILE A 119 0.88 -10.36 -4.67
N PRO A 120 0.91 -9.18 -5.30
CA PRO A 120 0.37 -9.01 -6.64
C PRO A 120 1.09 -9.90 -7.65
N HIS A 121 0.36 -10.83 -8.25
CA HIS A 121 0.84 -11.82 -9.22
C HIS A 121 1.10 -11.25 -10.63
N HIS A 122 1.66 -10.08 -10.79
CA HIS A 122 2.05 -9.63 -12.12
C HIS A 122 3.55 -9.41 -12.26
N PRO A 123 4.24 -10.33 -12.95
CA PRO A 123 5.57 -10.05 -13.45
C PRO A 123 5.44 -9.08 -14.64
N LYS A 124 5.60 -7.76 -14.42
CA LYS A 124 5.93 -6.87 -15.52
C LYS A 124 7.42 -6.59 -15.48
N PRO A 125 8.13 -6.78 -16.61
CA PRO A 125 9.56 -6.54 -16.70
C PRO A 125 9.87 -5.04 -16.54
N ASN A 126 10.97 -4.75 -15.88
CA ASN A 126 11.68 -3.49 -15.91
C ASN A 126 11.15 -2.26 -15.18
N THR A 127 10.68 -2.39 -13.93
CA THR A 127 10.83 -1.26 -12.98
C THR A 127 11.11 -1.83 -11.59
N GLY A 128 12.21 -1.38 -11.00
CA GLY A 128 12.79 -1.95 -9.78
C GLY A 128 11.79 -2.04 -8.62
N ARG A 129 11.33 -3.25 -8.36
CA ARG A 129 10.61 -3.60 -7.15
C ARG A 129 11.59 -4.27 -6.21
N CYS A 130 11.93 -3.63 -5.11
CA CYS A 130 12.49 -4.35 -3.98
C CYS A 130 11.34 -4.81 -3.09
N PHE A 131 11.04 -6.11 -3.10
CA PHE A 131 10.26 -6.74 -2.05
C PHE A 131 11.25 -7.17 -0.97
N HIS A 132 11.14 -6.61 0.22
CA HIS A 132 11.85 -7.13 1.38
C HIS A 132 10.86 -7.93 2.23
N LEU A 133 10.99 -9.25 2.20
CA LEU A 133 10.37 -10.13 3.16
C LEU A 133 11.24 -10.10 4.42
N LEU A 134 10.71 -9.58 5.49
CA LEU A 134 11.35 -9.71 6.80
C LEU A 134 10.90 -11.04 7.40
N GLU A 135 11.63 -12.11 7.13
CA GLU A 135 11.48 -13.37 7.85
C GLU A 135 12.00 -13.21 9.28
N ARG A 136 11.19 -13.69 10.24
CA ARG A 136 11.64 -13.95 11.63
C ARG A 136 11.85 -15.45 11.82
#